data_9687fbc42616824dbaa4c57a98f05d32
#
_entry.id   9687fbc42616824dbaa4c57a98f05d32
#
_cell.length_a   1.000
_cell.length_b   1.000
_cell.length_c   1.000
_cell.angle_alpha   90.00
_cell.angle_beta   90.00
_cell.angle_gamma   90.00
#
_symmetry.space_group_name_H-M   'P 1'
#
loop_
_entity.id
_entity.type
_entity.pdbx_description
1 polymer ?
#
loop_
_entity_poly.entity_id
_entity_poly.type
_entity_poly.pdbx_seq_one_letter_code
_entity_poly.pdbx_strand_id
1 'polypeptide(L)'
;WSSDVCSSDLIKKGHFDAFVHAVGAEIEQAQVRLITAANAQMLFHYWKMGNYILYHQNLHGWGGKIIKKLAQAIRFNYPEKKGYSERNLTYMCQFARLYPLNVLRSFIETDSILSVPNIQNITNEVLKLNSGQFTQELTAQIQSADNQSLEITQEVPAQFQNVEKTVATIYKIKIEDIEDLFLASPIARINWASHMVILNNPLPLGVRYWYMKQSVEMGWSSNVLKMQIESNLYDRQIKSNKVNNFTAT
;
A
#
# COMPACT_ATOMS: atom_id res chain seq x y z
N TRP A 1 -30.19 -56.08 24.27
CA TRP A 1 -28.76 -55.92 23.92
C TRP A 1 -28.64 -55.16 22.58
N SER A 2 -28.77 -53.87 22.50
CA SER A 2 -28.26 -53.07 21.38
C SER A 2 -28.65 -51.59 21.46
N SER A 3 -28.60 -50.92 22.60
CA SER A 3 -28.89 -49.48 22.65
C SER A 3 -27.77 -48.60 23.22
N ASP A 4 -26.75 -49.16 23.84
CA ASP A 4 -25.73 -48.37 24.55
C ASP A 4 -24.46 -48.08 23.74
N VAL A 5 -24.26 -48.82 22.65
CA VAL A 5 -23.08 -48.63 21.75
C VAL A 5 -23.25 -47.40 20.87
N CYS A 6 -24.45 -46.97 20.55
CA CYS A 6 -24.71 -45.88 19.61
C CYS A 6 -24.46 -44.48 20.19
N SER A 7 -24.65 -44.30 21.52
CA SER A 7 -24.59 -42.97 22.14
C SER A 7 -23.16 -42.52 22.41
N SER A 8 -22.28 -43.41 22.89
CA SER A 8 -20.86 -43.05 23.14
C SER A 8 -20.06 -42.83 21.87
N ASP A 9 -20.38 -43.55 20.78
CA ASP A 9 -19.72 -43.40 19.49
C ASP A 9 -20.17 -42.14 18.74
N LEU A 10 -21.42 -41.74 18.88
CA LEU A 10 -21.97 -40.49 18.36
C LEU A 10 -21.37 -39.26 19.07
N ILE A 11 -21.19 -39.32 20.39
CA ILE A 11 -20.56 -38.27 21.17
C ILE A 11 -19.07 -38.15 20.79
N LYS A 12 -18.37 -39.27 20.65
CA LYS A 12 -16.98 -39.31 20.19
C LYS A 12 -16.84 -38.79 18.77
N LYS A 13 -17.78 -39.13 17.87
CA LYS A 13 -17.80 -38.63 16.49
C LYS A 13 -18.03 -37.14 16.44
N GLY A 14 -18.97 -36.60 17.22
CA GLY A 14 -19.24 -35.14 17.30
C GLY A 14 -18.02 -34.35 17.81
N HIS A 15 -17.27 -34.88 18.80
CA HIS A 15 -16.06 -34.28 19.30
C HIS A 15 -14.94 -34.32 18.24
N PHE A 16 -14.82 -35.43 17.51
CA PHE A 16 -13.84 -35.55 16.43
C PHE A 16 -14.16 -34.61 15.28
N ASP A 17 -15.41 -34.50 14.86
CA ASP A 17 -15.83 -33.56 13.81
C ASP A 17 -15.56 -32.11 14.24
N ALA A 18 -15.87 -31.72 15.49
CA ALA A 18 -15.50 -30.40 16.00
C ALA A 18 -13.99 -30.15 16.00
N PHE A 19 -13.18 -31.14 16.35
CA PHE A 19 -11.73 -31.06 16.28
C PHE A 19 -11.24 -30.86 14.85
N VAL A 20 -11.76 -31.62 13.89
CA VAL A 20 -11.42 -31.49 12.46
C VAL A 20 -11.78 -30.09 11.94
N HIS A 21 -12.96 -29.57 12.30
CA HIS A 21 -13.35 -28.20 11.94
C HIS A 21 -12.43 -27.14 12.54
N ALA A 22 -12.03 -27.29 13.80
CA ALA A 22 -11.10 -26.36 14.45
C ALA A 22 -9.71 -26.36 13.78
N VAL A 23 -9.19 -27.54 13.45
CA VAL A 23 -7.93 -27.71 12.72
C VAL A 23 -8.05 -27.09 11.31
N GLY A 24 -9.14 -27.38 10.61
CA GLY A 24 -9.41 -26.80 9.28
C GLY A 24 -9.44 -25.27 9.31
N ALA A 25 -10.14 -24.68 10.27
CA ALA A 25 -10.21 -23.24 10.46
C ALA A 25 -8.82 -22.62 10.72
N GLU A 26 -7.97 -23.27 11.55
CA GLU A 26 -6.61 -22.79 11.81
C GLU A 26 -5.74 -22.87 10.56
N ILE A 27 -5.86 -23.92 9.76
CA ILE A 27 -5.14 -24.06 8.48
C ILE A 27 -5.54 -22.92 7.53
N GLU A 28 -6.84 -22.67 7.36
CA GLU A 28 -7.35 -21.59 6.51
C GLU A 28 -6.85 -20.22 6.99
N GLN A 29 -6.93 -19.95 8.30
CA GLN A 29 -6.43 -18.70 8.87
C GLN A 29 -4.93 -18.53 8.67
N ALA A 30 -4.14 -19.60 8.85
CA ALA A 30 -2.70 -19.56 8.62
C ALA A 30 -2.37 -19.25 7.15
N GLN A 31 -3.09 -19.85 6.20
CA GLN A 31 -2.93 -19.56 4.76
C GLN A 31 -3.26 -18.10 4.44
N VAL A 32 -4.36 -17.57 4.97
CA VAL A 32 -4.73 -16.15 4.77
C VAL A 32 -3.66 -15.23 5.34
N ARG A 33 -3.15 -15.48 6.55
CA ARG A 33 -2.07 -14.70 7.15
C ARG A 33 -0.81 -14.70 6.28
N LEU A 34 -0.39 -15.86 5.76
CA LEU A 34 0.77 -15.98 4.88
C LEU A 34 0.61 -15.20 3.57
N ILE A 35 -0.53 -15.34 2.90
CA ILE A 35 -0.82 -14.63 1.65
C ILE A 35 -0.84 -13.12 1.88
N THR A 36 -1.46 -12.67 2.97
CA THR A 36 -1.53 -11.25 3.33
C THR A 36 -0.15 -10.67 3.61
N ALA A 37 0.67 -11.39 4.39
CA ALA A 37 2.04 -10.97 4.69
C ALA A 37 2.91 -10.92 3.42
N ALA A 38 2.83 -11.92 2.56
CA ALA A 38 3.57 -11.94 1.29
C ALA A 38 3.15 -10.78 0.37
N ASN A 39 1.84 -10.47 0.28
CA ASN A 39 1.34 -9.32 -0.47
C ASN A 39 1.89 -8.00 0.10
N ALA A 40 1.85 -7.81 1.42
CA ALA A 40 2.35 -6.60 2.07
C ALA A 40 3.85 -6.39 1.82
N GLN A 41 4.65 -7.45 1.92
CA GLN A 41 6.09 -7.41 1.62
C GLN A 41 6.37 -7.09 0.15
N MET A 42 5.61 -7.66 -0.78
CA MET A 42 5.72 -7.33 -2.20
C MET A 42 5.41 -5.85 -2.46
N LEU A 43 4.36 -5.31 -1.83
CA LEU A 43 3.99 -3.90 -1.96
C LEU A 43 5.07 -2.98 -1.38
N PHE A 44 5.63 -3.33 -0.23
CA PHE A 44 6.75 -2.59 0.36
C PHE A 44 7.98 -2.61 -0.55
N HIS A 45 8.29 -3.76 -1.15
CA HIS A 45 9.35 -3.85 -2.16
C HIS A 45 9.07 -2.92 -3.35
N TYR A 46 7.85 -2.89 -3.89
CA TYR A 46 7.49 -2.01 -5.01
C TYR A 46 7.57 -0.53 -4.63
N TRP A 47 7.19 -0.20 -3.41
CA TRP A 47 7.32 1.15 -2.87
C TRP A 47 8.81 1.57 -2.74
N LYS A 48 9.66 0.69 -2.20
CA LYS A 48 11.12 0.93 -2.15
C LYS A 48 11.71 1.14 -3.55
N MET A 49 11.37 0.27 -4.49
CA MET A 49 11.83 0.38 -5.88
C MET A 49 11.38 1.69 -6.55
N GLY A 50 10.15 2.09 -6.33
CA GLY A 50 9.64 3.37 -6.83
C GLY A 50 10.42 4.55 -6.30
N ASN A 51 10.64 4.62 -4.98
CA ASN A 51 11.47 5.67 -4.35
C ASN A 51 12.90 5.67 -4.87
N TYR A 52 13.52 4.51 -5.01
CA TYR A 52 14.89 4.37 -5.53
C TYR A 52 15.01 4.89 -6.96
N ILE A 53 14.08 4.53 -7.85
CA ILE A 53 14.08 5.01 -9.23
C ILE A 53 13.87 6.53 -9.28
N LEU A 54 12.92 7.06 -8.51
CA LEU A 54 12.65 8.51 -8.43
C LEU A 54 13.87 9.29 -7.93
N TYR A 55 14.53 8.79 -6.91
CA TYR A 55 15.76 9.40 -6.38
C TYR A 55 16.83 9.51 -7.45
N HIS A 56 17.13 8.42 -8.16
CA HIS A 56 18.15 8.42 -9.21
C HIS A 56 17.75 9.23 -10.44
N GLN A 57 16.45 9.29 -10.77
CA GLN A 57 15.97 10.20 -11.81
C GLN A 57 16.27 11.65 -11.46
N ASN A 58 16.03 12.06 -10.23
CA ASN A 58 16.31 13.42 -9.76
C ASN A 58 17.82 13.68 -9.69
N LEU A 59 18.58 12.79 -9.09
CA LEU A 59 20.03 12.93 -8.90
C LEU A 59 20.79 13.12 -10.23
N HIS A 60 20.39 12.37 -11.27
CA HIS A 60 21.08 12.36 -12.56
C HIS A 60 20.33 13.15 -13.65
N GLY A 61 19.25 13.84 -13.34
CA GLY A 61 18.43 14.54 -14.32
C GLY A 61 17.82 13.62 -15.39
N TRP A 62 17.63 12.33 -15.09
CA TRP A 62 17.13 11.36 -16.05
C TRP A 62 15.63 11.55 -16.30
N GLY A 63 15.24 11.80 -17.54
CA GLY A 63 13.84 11.86 -17.95
C GLY A 63 13.15 10.49 -17.97
N GLY A 64 11.84 10.48 -18.24
CA GLY A 64 11.02 9.27 -18.24
C GLY A 64 11.52 8.11 -19.11
N LYS A 65 12.33 8.38 -20.13
CA LYS A 65 12.93 7.34 -21.00
C LYS A 65 13.85 6.36 -20.26
N ILE A 66 14.35 6.72 -19.06
CA ILE A 66 15.21 5.84 -18.27
C ILE A 66 14.47 4.59 -17.79
N ILE A 67 13.15 4.69 -17.49
CA ILE A 67 12.35 3.56 -17.03
C ILE A 67 12.32 2.45 -18.09
N LYS A 68 12.18 2.83 -19.37
CA LYS A 68 12.23 1.88 -20.48
C LYS A 68 13.60 1.19 -20.57
N LYS A 69 14.69 1.97 -20.47
CA LYS A 69 16.06 1.42 -20.49
C LYS A 69 16.29 0.48 -19.30
N LEU A 70 15.82 0.88 -18.11
CA LEU A 70 15.90 0.06 -16.90
C LEU A 70 15.15 -1.26 -17.06
N ALA A 71 13.91 -1.22 -17.57
CA ALA A 71 13.13 -2.43 -17.82
C ALA A 71 13.83 -3.39 -18.80
N GLN A 72 14.46 -2.85 -19.87
CA GLN A 72 15.24 -3.63 -20.82
C GLN A 72 16.49 -4.25 -20.18
N ALA A 73 17.22 -3.47 -19.37
CA ALA A 73 18.42 -3.94 -18.68
C ALA A 73 18.07 -5.03 -17.64
N ILE A 74 17.00 -4.86 -16.87
CA ILE A 74 16.53 -5.90 -15.93
C ILE A 74 16.17 -7.18 -16.68
N ARG A 75 15.42 -7.06 -17.79
CA ARG A 75 15.03 -8.23 -18.59
C ARG A 75 16.22 -8.97 -19.19
N PHE A 76 17.27 -8.24 -19.56
CA PHE A 76 18.48 -8.83 -20.13
C PHE A 76 19.35 -9.49 -19.06
N ASN A 77 19.61 -8.79 -17.93
CA ASN A 77 20.50 -9.27 -16.88
C ASN A 77 19.85 -10.29 -15.94
N TYR A 78 18.50 -10.26 -15.82
CA TYR A 78 17.71 -11.07 -14.89
C TYR A 78 16.47 -11.64 -15.58
N PRO A 79 16.61 -12.50 -16.61
CA PRO A 79 15.49 -12.95 -17.44
C PRO A 79 14.44 -13.75 -16.67
N GLU A 80 14.84 -14.39 -15.56
CA GLU A 80 13.95 -15.16 -14.67
C GLU A 80 13.07 -14.27 -13.77
N LYS A 81 13.46 -13.00 -13.56
CA LYS A 81 12.71 -12.08 -12.69
C LYS A 81 11.51 -11.48 -13.44
N LYS A 82 10.33 -11.76 -12.93
CA LYS A 82 9.06 -11.23 -13.47
C LYS A 82 8.60 -9.99 -12.68
N GLY A 83 7.73 -9.18 -13.29
CA GLY A 83 7.13 -8.05 -12.60
C GLY A 83 7.84 -6.71 -12.80
N TYR A 84 8.92 -6.63 -13.58
CA TYR A 84 9.71 -5.41 -13.81
C TYR A 84 9.59 -4.88 -15.24
N SER A 85 8.39 -4.99 -15.85
CA SER A 85 8.09 -4.35 -17.13
C SER A 85 8.11 -2.82 -17.00
N GLU A 86 8.34 -2.10 -18.11
CA GLU A 86 8.28 -0.64 -18.17
C GLU A 86 7.01 -0.09 -17.50
N ARG A 87 5.86 -0.69 -17.82
CA ARG A 87 4.57 -0.32 -17.25
C ARG A 87 4.55 -0.48 -15.73
N ASN A 88 5.02 -1.62 -15.22
CA ASN A 88 4.99 -1.90 -13.79
C ASN A 88 5.98 -1.02 -13.02
N LEU A 89 7.19 -0.78 -13.56
CA LEU A 89 8.14 0.17 -12.97
C LEU A 89 7.56 1.59 -12.93
N THR A 90 6.81 2.00 -13.96
CA THR A 90 6.10 3.29 -13.95
C THR A 90 5.05 3.34 -12.83
N TYR A 91 4.28 2.27 -12.62
CA TYR A 91 3.34 2.19 -11.49
C TYR A 91 4.04 2.20 -10.13
N MET A 92 5.20 1.56 -9.98
CA MET A 92 6.00 1.63 -8.75
C MET A 92 6.43 3.07 -8.44
N CYS A 93 6.87 3.81 -9.46
CA CYS A 93 7.21 5.24 -9.32
C CYS A 93 5.99 6.09 -8.93
N GLN A 94 4.83 5.86 -9.56
CA GLN A 94 3.59 6.56 -9.22
C GLN A 94 3.14 6.22 -7.79
N PHE A 95 3.25 4.96 -7.39
CA PHE A 95 2.91 4.47 -6.07
C PHE A 95 3.76 5.15 -4.98
N ALA A 96 5.08 5.18 -5.16
CA ALA A 96 5.99 5.87 -4.24
C ALA A 96 5.73 7.38 -4.15
N ARG A 97 5.45 8.03 -5.31
CA ARG A 97 5.15 9.47 -5.37
C ARG A 97 3.85 9.84 -4.68
N LEU A 98 2.82 9.00 -4.78
CA LEU A 98 1.51 9.27 -4.23
C LEU A 98 1.37 8.89 -2.75
N TYR A 99 2.25 8.03 -2.26
CA TYR A 99 2.25 7.56 -0.87
C TYR A 99 3.63 7.75 -0.22
N PRO A 100 4.12 9.00 -0.11
CA PRO A 100 5.34 9.28 0.65
C PRO A 100 5.12 9.01 2.14
N LEU A 101 6.19 8.98 2.93
CA LEU A 101 6.17 8.53 4.32
C LEU A 101 5.20 9.33 5.22
N ASN A 102 5.07 10.64 4.99
CA ASN A 102 4.11 11.48 5.71
C ASN A 102 2.66 11.07 5.44
N VAL A 103 2.34 10.64 4.21
CA VAL A 103 1.01 10.10 3.87
C VAL A 103 0.78 8.76 4.56
N LEU A 104 1.79 7.88 4.64
CA LEU A 104 1.69 6.62 5.39
C LEU A 104 1.35 6.89 6.87
N ARG A 105 2.04 7.85 7.50
CA ARG A 105 1.77 8.26 8.88
C ARG A 105 0.35 8.80 9.06
N SER A 106 -0.08 9.69 8.17
CA SER A 106 -1.44 10.26 8.25
C SER A 106 -2.54 9.19 8.13
N PHE A 107 -2.32 8.14 7.36
CA PHE A 107 -3.26 7.03 7.26
C PHE A 107 -3.34 6.21 8.56
N ILE A 108 -2.22 5.97 9.22
CA ILE A 108 -2.19 5.26 10.51
C ILE A 108 -2.88 6.09 11.59
N GLU A 109 -2.58 7.39 11.65
CA GLU A 109 -3.24 8.33 12.58
C GLU A 109 -4.75 8.37 12.32
N THR A 110 -5.17 8.44 11.05
CA THR A 110 -6.58 8.44 10.67
C THR A 110 -7.28 7.12 11.06
N ASP A 111 -6.65 5.97 10.87
CA ASP A 111 -7.20 4.67 11.31
C ASP A 111 -7.33 4.60 12.84
N SER A 112 -6.39 5.17 13.57
CA SER A 112 -6.44 5.24 15.03
C SER A 112 -7.57 6.14 15.52
N ILE A 113 -7.91 7.20 14.80
CA ILE A 113 -8.98 8.15 15.11
C ILE A 113 -10.34 7.64 14.62
N LEU A 114 -10.40 6.90 13.51
CA LEU A 114 -11.66 6.32 12.98
C LEU A 114 -12.23 5.19 13.83
N SER A 115 -11.48 4.68 14.79
CA SER A 115 -12.02 3.90 15.91
C SER A 115 -12.87 4.76 16.87
N VAL A 116 -12.95 6.08 16.66
CA VAL A 116 -13.79 7.04 17.41
C VAL A 116 -14.82 7.63 16.44
N PRO A 117 -16.13 7.71 16.77
CA PRO A 117 -17.17 8.10 15.83
C PRO A 117 -17.21 9.61 15.60
N ASN A 118 -16.36 10.16 14.72
CA ASN A 118 -16.56 11.52 14.17
C ASN A 118 -15.76 11.75 12.87
N ILE A 119 -16.27 11.24 11.75
CA ILE A 119 -15.58 11.19 10.45
C ILE A 119 -15.49 12.54 9.72
N GLN A 120 -16.34 13.53 10.04
CA GLN A 120 -16.53 14.73 9.19
C GLN A 120 -15.40 15.76 9.28
N ASN A 121 -14.65 15.84 10.38
CA ASN A 121 -13.58 16.85 10.54
C ASN A 121 -12.24 16.42 9.95
N ILE A 122 -11.98 15.13 9.83
CA ILE A 122 -10.68 14.56 9.43
C ILE A 122 -10.47 14.65 7.93
N THR A 123 -11.53 14.52 7.12
CA THR A 123 -11.44 14.61 5.65
C THR A 123 -10.92 15.97 5.20
N ASN A 124 -11.23 17.04 5.93
CA ASN A 124 -10.80 18.40 5.62
C ASN A 124 -9.33 18.68 6.02
N GLU A 125 -8.82 18.05 7.07
CA GLU A 125 -7.42 18.21 7.48
C GLU A 125 -6.47 17.41 6.58
N VAL A 126 -6.84 16.19 6.21
CA VAL A 126 -6.06 15.37 5.27
C VAL A 126 -6.00 16.01 3.87
N LEU A 127 -7.05 16.73 3.46
CA LEU A 127 -7.07 17.53 2.22
C LEU A 127 -6.15 18.75 2.27
N LYS A 128 -5.93 19.35 3.46
CA LYS A 128 -5.00 20.49 3.63
C LYS A 128 -3.52 20.07 3.56
N LEU A 129 -3.20 18.84 3.90
CA LEU A 129 -1.82 18.29 3.79
C LEU A 129 -1.37 18.06 2.34
N ASN A 130 -2.30 18.11 1.36
CA ASN A 130 -2.01 17.90 -0.07
C ASN A 130 -1.62 19.16 -0.84
N SER A 131 -1.54 20.32 -0.21
CA SER A 131 -1.14 21.56 -0.88
C SER A 131 0.39 21.67 -0.93
N GLY A 132 0.96 21.38 -2.11
CA GLY A 132 2.21 21.94 -2.68
C GLY A 132 3.50 22.07 -1.85
N GLN A 133 3.44 22.13 -0.53
CA GLN A 133 4.59 22.42 0.32
C GLN A 133 5.61 21.27 0.39
N PHE A 134 5.14 20.03 0.39
CA PHE A 134 6.04 18.88 0.54
C PHE A 134 6.90 18.63 -0.69
N THR A 135 6.38 18.83 -1.89
CA THR A 135 7.18 18.76 -3.13
C THR A 135 8.24 19.87 -3.16
N GLN A 136 7.94 21.05 -2.63
CA GLN A 136 8.90 22.15 -2.52
C GLN A 136 9.97 21.88 -1.44
N GLU A 137 9.62 21.33 -0.29
CA GLU A 137 10.56 20.98 0.77
C GLU A 137 11.49 19.84 0.34
N LEU A 138 10.96 18.80 -0.32
CA LEU A 138 11.78 17.70 -0.85
C LEU A 138 12.71 18.20 -1.95
N THR A 139 12.21 19.06 -2.85
CA THR A 139 13.03 19.68 -3.91
C THR A 139 14.09 20.61 -3.34
N ALA A 140 13.76 21.41 -2.32
CA ALA A 140 14.70 22.29 -1.64
C ALA A 140 15.77 21.51 -0.85
N GLN A 141 15.41 20.39 -0.21
CA GLN A 141 16.37 19.50 0.48
C GLN A 141 17.29 18.77 -0.49
N ILE A 142 16.79 18.38 -1.67
CA ILE A 142 17.60 17.80 -2.75
C ILE A 142 18.54 18.84 -3.33
N GLN A 143 18.08 20.08 -3.56
CA GLN A 143 18.92 21.18 -4.07
C GLN A 143 19.97 21.66 -3.06
N SER A 144 19.73 21.57 -1.76
CA SER A 144 20.73 21.88 -0.73
C SER A 144 21.84 20.81 -0.61
N ALA A 145 21.53 19.56 -1.03
CA ALA A 145 22.54 18.50 -1.13
C ALA A 145 23.43 18.63 -2.41
N ASP A 146 22.93 19.27 -3.46
CA ASP A 146 23.65 19.50 -4.72
C ASP A 146 24.72 20.58 -4.62
N ASN A 147 24.71 21.44 -3.59
CA ASN A 147 25.71 22.52 -3.42
C ASN A 147 27.00 22.06 -2.76
N GLN A 148 27.17 20.79 -2.44
CA GLN A 148 28.48 20.19 -2.20
C GLN A 148 28.93 19.53 -3.50
N SER A 149 29.72 20.28 -4.28
CA SER A 149 30.38 19.83 -5.49
C SER A 149 31.16 18.53 -5.27
N LEU A 150 30.52 17.40 -5.56
CA LEU A 150 31.20 16.11 -5.68
C LEU A 150 31.69 16.02 -7.12
N GLU A 151 33.00 16.11 -7.32
CA GLU A 151 33.66 15.69 -8.54
C GLU A 151 33.20 14.26 -8.87
N ILE A 152 32.49 14.13 -10.01
CA ILE A 152 31.97 12.85 -10.50
C ILE A 152 33.16 12.05 -11.06
N THR A 153 33.85 11.33 -10.21
CA THR A 153 34.61 10.17 -10.64
C THR A 153 33.63 9.04 -10.94
N GLN A 154 33.87 8.29 -12.02
CA GLN A 154 32.96 7.31 -12.66
C GLN A 154 32.50 6.13 -11.79
N GLU A 155 32.74 6.11 -10.51
CA GLU A 155 32.24 5.08 -9.58
C GLU A 155 31.02 5.59 -8.84
N VAL A 156 29.89 4.90 -9.03
CA VAL A 156 28.69 5.11 -8.20
C VAL A 156 29.10 4.95 -6.74
N PRO A 157 28.96 5.97 -5.89
CA PRO A 157 29.36 5.87 -4.48
C PRO A 157 28.73 4.64 -3.83
N ALA A 158 29.52 3.86 -3.10
CA ALA A 158 29.09 2.59 -2.46
C ALA A 158 27.82 2.74 -1.61
N GLN A 159 27.55 3.94 -1.08
CA GLN A 159 26.35 4.27 -0.30
C GLN A 159 25.04 4.18 -1.12
N PHE A 160 25.09 4.20 -2.46
CA PHE A 160 23.90 4.11 -3.33
C PHE A 160 23.75 2.74 -3.99
N GLN A 161 24.59 1.77 -3.66
CA GLN A 161 24.53 0.42 -4.21
C GLN A 161 23.36 -0.41 -3.65
N ASN A 162 22.74 0.03 -2.54
CA ASN A 162 21.66 -0.69 -1.86
C ASN A 162 20.38 0.16 -1.82
N VAL A 163 19.28 -0.39 -2.36
CA VAL A 163 17.95 0.24 -2.38
C VAL A 163 17.52 0.68 -0.97
N GLU A 164 17.74 -0.15 0.03
CA GLU A 164 17.31 0.11 1.41
C GLU A 164 18.08 1.26 2.04
N LYS A 165 19.40 1.29 1.84
CA LYS A 165 20.25 2.42 2.31
C LYS A 165 19.82 3.73 1.66
N THR A 166 19.52 3.71 0.36
CA THR A 166 19.04 4.90 -0.35
C THR A 166 17.71 5.38 0.21
N VAL A 167 16.75 4.48 0.41
CA VAL A 167 15.44 4.83 0.98
C VAL A 167 15.59 5.36 2.40
N ALA A 168 16.38 4.72 3.25
CA ALA A 168 16.68 5.21 4.60
C ALA A 168 17.33 6.61 4.58
N THR A 169 18.20 6.89 3.61
CA THR A 169 18.83 8.20 3.41
C THR A 169 17.81 9.26 2.99
N ILE A 170 16.92 8.97 2.03
CA ILE A 170 15.86 9.88 1.57
C ILE A 170 15.00 10.34 2.75
N TYR A 171 14.58 9.42 3.60
CA TYR A 171 13.67 9.71 4.69
C TYR A 171 14.35 10.00 6.03
N LYS A 172 15.70 9.88 6.11
CA LYS A 172 16.52 10.08 7.33
C LYS A 172 16.04 9.24 8.53
N ILE A 173 15.55 8.03 8.26
CA ILE A 173 14.98 7.08 9.21
C ILE A 173 15.50 5.68 8.88
N LYS A 174 15.61 4.80 9.87
CA LYS A 174 15.99 3.39 9.65
C LYS A 174 14.96 2.68 8.77
N ILE A 175 15.43 1.72 7.97
CA ILE A 175 14.57 1.02 7.02
C ILE A 175 13.52 0.16 7.74
N GLU A 176 13.86 -0.38 8.91
CA GLU A 176 12.97 -1.18 9.75
C GLU A 176 11.77 -0.33 10.22
N ASP A 177 12.01 0.90 10.67
CA ASP A 177 10.97 1.83 11.11
C ASP A 177 10.05 2.23 9.93
N ILE A 178 10.61 2.35 8.71
CA ILE A 178 9.83 2.63 7.49
C ILE A 178 8.97 1.41 7.12
N GLU A 179 9.53 0.21 7.25
CA GLU A 179 8.81 -1.04 6.99
C GLU A 179 7.64 -1.19 7.93
N ASP A 180 7.84 -0.99 9.22
CA ASP A 180 6.79 -1.07 10.25
C ASP A 180 5.65 -0.07 9.95
N LEU A 181 5.99 1.18 9.62
CA LEU A 181 5.02 2.18 9.20
C LEU A 181 4.25 1.76 7.93
N PHE A 182 4.95 1.21 6.94
CA PHE A 182 4.31 0.76 5.71
C PHE A 182 3.34 -0.39 5.97
N LEU A 183 3.79 -1.41 6.72
CA LEU A 183 3.00 -2.61 7.03
C LEU A 183 1.79 -2.29 7.91
N ALA A 184 1.89 -1.30 8.79
CA ALA A 184 0.77 -0.84 9.61
C ALA A 184 -0.28 -0.08 8.80
N SER A 185 0.08 0.49 7.66
CA SER A 185 -0.82 1.33 6.85
C SER A 185 -1.86 0.49 6.07
N PRO A 186 -3.04 1.06 5.75
CA PRO A 186 -4.04 0.38 4.92
C PRO A 186 -3.55 0.08 3.50
N ILE A 187 -2.48 0.73 3.05
CA ILE A 187 -1.84 0.49 1.75
C ILE A 187 -1.34 -0.96 1.66
N ALA A 188 -0.79 -1.51 2.73
CA ALA A 188 -0.28 -2.88 2.76
C ALA A 188 -1.39 -3.96 2.71
N ARG A 189 -2.66 -3.57 2.92
CA ARG A 189 -3.77 -4.51 3.09
C ARG A 189 -4.52 -4.86 1.80
N ILE A 190 -4.38 -4.06 0.74
CA ILE A 190 -4.99 -4.36 -0.57
C ILE A 190 -3.95 -4.88 -1.55
N ASN A 191 -4.37 -5.59 -2.59
CA ASN A 191 -3.45 -6.17 -3.56
C ASN A 191 -2.95 -5.15 -4.60
N TRP A 192 -1.86 -5.51 -5.31
CA TRP A 192 -1.26 -4.63 -6.32
C TRP A 192 -2.21 -4.26 -7.46
N ALA A 193 -3.06 -5.19 -7.91
CA ALA A 193 -4.05 -4.91 -8.95
C ALA A 193 -5.05 -3.83 -8.50
N SER A 194 -5.47 -3.86 -7.24
CA SER A 194 -6.33 -2.82 -6.65
C SER A 194 -5.61 -1.47 -6.57
N HIS A 195 -4.32 -1.46 -6.21
CA HIS A 195 -3.51 -0.23 -6.29
C HIS A 195 -3.45 0.34 -7.70
N MET A 196 -3.21 -0.49 -8.72
CA MET A 196 -3.22 -0.01 -10.11
C MET A 196 -4.56 0.59 -10.52
N VAL A 197 -5.68 0.04 -10.05
CA VAL A 197 -7.00 0.65 -10.27
C VAL A 197 -7.08 2.03 -9.64
N ILE A 198 -6.66 2.19 -8.38
CA ILE A 198 -6.67 3.48 -7.66
C ILE A 198 -5.72 4.48 -8.33
N LEU A 199 -4.52 4.05 -8.72
CA LEU A 199 -3.51 4.91 -9.36
C LEU A 199 -3.95 5.45 -10.72
N ASN A 200 -4.76 4.69 -11.45
CA ASN A 200 -5.33 5.12 -12.75
C ASN A 200 -6.49 6.10 -12.62
N ASN A 201 -7.01 6.33 -11.42
CA ASN A 201 -8.11 7.25 -11.18
C ASN A 201 -7.61 8.50 -10.41
N PRO A 202 -7.90 9.72 -10.88
CA PRO A 202 -7.46 10.97 -10.23
C PRO A 202 -8.31 11.28 -8.99
N LEU A 203 -8.31 10.37 -8.01
CA LEU A 203 -9.07 10.51 -6.79
C LEU A 203 -8.29 11.35 -5.74
N PRO A 204 -8.96 12.23 -4.98
CA PRO A 204 -8.37 12.86 -3.80
C PRO A 204 -7.89 11.83 -2.78
N LEU A 205 -6.88 12.18 -1.97
CA LEU A 205 -6.24 11.25 -1.03
C LEU A 205 -7.24 10.60 -0.07
N GLY A 206 -8.14 11.38 0.52
CA GLY A 206 -9.17 10.86 1.44
C GLY A 206 -10.13 9.89 0.76
N VAL A 207 -10.46 10.13 -0.52
CA VAL A 207 -11.32 9.22 -1.30
C VAL A 207 -10.59 7.91 -1.62
N ARG A 208 -9.28 7.98 -1.93
CA ARG A 208 -8.45 6.77 -2.12
C ARG A 208 -8.39 5.95 -0.84
N TYR A 209 -8.15 6.61 0.31
CA TYR A 209 -8.15 5.97 1.61
C TYR A 209 -9.48 5.27 1.90
N TRP A 210 -10.60 5.95 1.64
CA TRP A 210 -11.92 5.38 1.82
C TRP A 210 -12.14 4.12 0.95
N TYR A 211 -11.78 4.17 -0.34
CA TYR A 211 -11.88 2.99 -1.22
C TYR A 211 -10.95 1.85 -0.79
N MET A 212 -9.75 2.14 -0.30
CA MET A 212 -8.86 1.11 0.26
C MET A 212 -9.49 0.45 1.47
N LYS A 213 -10.04 1.23 2.41
CA LYS A 213 -10.70 0.72 3.60
C LYS A 213 -11.92 -0.14 3.24
N GLN A 214 -12.79 0.35 2.37
CA GLN A 214 -13.95 -0.41 1.91
C GLN A 214 -13.56 -1.71 1.18
N SER A 215 -12.47 -1.69 0.41
CA SER A 215 -11.96 -2.90 -0.26
C SER A 215 -11.53 -3.97 0.74
N VAL A 216 -10.91 -3.58 1.86
CA VAL A 216 -10.53 -4.51 2.93
C VAL A 216 -11.76 -5.02 3.69
N GLU A 217 -12.64 -4.11 4.12
CA GLU A 217 -13.84 -4.43 4.92
C GLU A 217 -14.82 -5.33 4.17
N MET A 218 -15.03 -5.07 2.88
CA MET A 218 -15.99 -5.77 2.04
C MET A 218 -15.36 -6.90 1.19
N GLY A 219 -14.05 -7.12 1.30
CA GLY A 219 -13.35 -8.15 0.51
C GLY A 219 -13.41 -7.92 -1.00
N TRP A 220 -13.39 -6.65 -1.48
CA TRP A 220 -13.50 -6.38 -2.90
C TRP A 220 -12.30 -6.85 -3.70
N SER A 221 -12.56 -7.55 -4.79
CA SER A 221 -11.57 -7.78 -5.83
C SER A 221 -11.24 -6.47 -6.56
N SER A 222 -10.12 -6.42 -7.29
CA SER A 222 -9.75 -5.25 -8.10
C SER A 222 -10.81 -4.87 -9.15
N ASN A 223 -11.52 -5.87 -9.69
CA ASN A 223 -12.62 -5.62 -10.63
C ASN A 223 -13.85 -4.98 -9.95
N VAL A 224 -14.21 -5.47 -8.76
CA VAL A 224 -15.30 -4.88 -7.96
C VAL A 224 -14.92 -3.45 -7.56
N LEU A 225 -13.69 -3.24 -7.06
CA LEU A 225 -13.21 -1.90 -6.72
C LEU A 225 -13.29 -0.94 -7.91
N LYS A 226 -12.89 -1.39 -9.11
CA LYS A 226 -13.00 -0.59 -10.33
C LYS A 226 -14.46 -0.19 -10.60
N MET A 227 -15.39 -1.12 -10.54
CA MET A 227 -16.82 -0.85 -10.73
C MET A 227 -17.37 0.15 -9.70
N GLN A 228 -16.95 0.04 -8.43
CA GLN A 228 -17.37 0.94 -7.36
C GLN A 228 -16.84 2.36 -7.57
N ILE A 229 -15.61 2.51 -8.06
CA ILE A 229 -15.03 3.81 -8.41
C ILE A 229 -15.78 4.41 -9.61
N GLU A 230 -15.98 3.65 -10.69
CA GLU A 230 -16.67 4.09 -11.90
C GLU A 230 -18.13 4.49 -11.63
N SER A 231 -18.78 3.83 -10.66
CA SER A 231 -20.15 4.17 -10.22
C SER A 231 -20.22 5.31 -9.21
N ASN A 232 -19.11 5.96 -8.86
CA ASN A 232 -19.02 7.03 -7.87
C ASN A 232 -19.67 6.65 -6.53
N LEU A 233 -19.39 5.45 -6.01
CA LEU A 233 -19.98 4.94 -4.78
C LEU A 233 -19.71 5.88 -3.57
N TYR A 234 -18.50 6.43 -3.48
CA TYR A 234 -18.13 7.37 -2.42
C TYR A 234 -19.12 8.55 -2.33
N ASP A 235 -19.36 9.24 -3.45
CA ASP A 235 -20.27 10.40 -3.48
C ASP A 235 -21.71 10.01 -3.15
N ARG A 236 -22.15 8.85 -3.62
CA ARG A 236 -23.51 8.34 -3.34
C ARG A 236 -23.71 8.06 -1.86
N GLN A 237 -22.73 7.44 -1.19
CA GLN A 237 -22.80 7.15 0.25
C GLN A 237 -22.75 8.41 1.10
N ILE A 238 -21.89 9.38 0.77
CA ILE A 238 -21.82 10.65 1.51
C ILE A 238 -23.12 11.44 1.34
N LYS A 239 -23.69 11.46 0.13
CA LYS A 239 -24.98 12.13 -0.11
C LYS A 239 -26.12 11.46 0.66
N SER A 240 -26.18 10.11 0.68
CA SER A 240 -27.20 9.38 1.44
C SER A 240 -27.11 9.62 2.94
N ASN A 241 -25.90 9.68 3.51
CA ASN A 241 -25.71 9.98 4.92
C ASN A 241 -26.11 11.40 5.30
N LYS A 242 -26.01 12.38 4.37
CA LYS A 242 -26.51 13.75 4.58
C LYS A 242 -28.04 13.83 4.60
N VAL A 243 -28.71 12.97 3.82
CA VAL A 243 -30.20 12.96 3.75
C VAL A 243 -30.81 12.31 4.99
N ASN A 244 -30.13 11.33 5.58
CA ASN A 244 -30.64 10.63 6.78
C ASN A 244 -30.51 11.44 8.08
N ASN A 245 -29.93 12.64 8.06
CA ASN A 245 -29.88 13.55 9.22
C ASN A 245 -31.13 14.47 9.34
N PHE A 246 -32.16 14.30 8.52
CA PHE A 246 -33.45 14.88 8.78
C PHE A 246 -34.17 14.00 9.82
N THR A 247 -33.92 14.27 11.10
CA THR A 247 -34.75 13.78 12.19
C THR A 247 -36.18 14.26 11.93
N ALA A 248 -37.11 13.29 11.84
CA ALA A 248 -38.53 13.56 11.90
C ALA A 248 -38.82 14.32 13.20
N THR A 249 -39.32 15.55 13.08
CA THR A 249 -39.98 16.29 14.12
C THR A 249 -41.34 15.68 14.40
#